data_4532d6696a7a011c88787deae2894a94
#
_entry.id   4532d6696a7a011c88787deae2894a94
#
_cell.length_a   1.000
_cell.length_b   1.000
_cell.length_c   1.000
_cell.angle_alpha   90.00
_cell.angle_beta   90.00
_cell.angle_gamma   90.00
#
_symmetry.space_group_name_H-M   'P 1'
#
loop_
_entity.id
_entity.type
_entity.pdbx_description
1 polymer ?
#
loop_
_entity_poly.entity_id
_entity_poly.type
_entity_poly.pdbx_seq_one_letter_code
_entity_poly.pdbx_strand_id
1 'polypeptide(L)'
;MMTVVVKDGLKLWRRRDRNVQLMIWASWLAATALFVYCFHLISERTIWAFVWDAPAQAGDLAARMVPPDWGYIRQLWRPIWDTINIATMGTVIGILLAVPIAFCAARNTTPSRTLVRPVALFIIVASRSINSLIWALMLVTIVGPGVFAGIIAIGLRSIGFCAKLLYEAIEEIDEAQVEAVRATGASNAQVSDFGIVPQVLPAFAGISVFRWDINIRESTVLGLVGAGGIGLELNAAITQLYWTQVSLMLLVIIGTVIVSEWVSAKVRHAII
;
A
#
# COMPACT_ATOMS: atom_id res chain seq x y z
N MET A 1 30.82 20.68 10.25
CA MET A 1 32.24 21.11 10.18
C MET A 1 32.72 21.32 11.62
N MET A 2 33.79 20.64 12.03
CA MET A 2 34.42 20.88 13.35
C MET A 2 35.33 22.09 13.21
N THR A 3 35.11 23.11 14.02
CA THR A 3 35.96 24.31 14.02
C THR A 3 37.00 24.20 15.14
N VAL A 4 38.27 24.38 14.78
CA VAL A 4 39.38 24.45 15.74
C VAL A 4 39.57 25.92 16.13
N VAL A 5 39.34 26.22 17.38
CA VAL A 5 39.62 27.59 17.94
C VAL A 5 40.90 27.52 18.73
N VAL A 6 41.87 28.36 18.38
CA VAL A 6 43.12 28.52 19.16
C VAL A 6 42.89 29.60 20.20
N LYS A 7 42.92 29.22 21.48
CA LYS A 7 42.88 30.12 22.64
C LYS A 7 44.10 29.85 23.51
N ASP A 8 44.90 30.88 23.77
CA ASP A 8 46.09 30.83 24.63
C ASP A 8 47.13 29.74 24.22
N GLY A 9 47.34 29.56 22.90
CA GLY A 9 48.28 28.56 22.38
C GLY A 9 47.76 27.11 22.38
N LEU A 10 46.59 26.85 22.93
CA LEU A 10 45.97 25.54 22.98
C LEU A 10 44.90 25.39 21.90
N LYS A 11 44.98 24.30 21.12
CA LYS A 11 43.97 23.94 20.14
C LYS A 11 42.77 23.34 20.82
N LEU A 12 41.71 24.14 21.00
CA LEU A 12 40.44 23.67 21.57
C LEU A 12 39.49 23.24 20.44
N TRP A 13 39.07 22.00 20.49
CA TRP A 13 38.08 21.45 19.59
C TRP A 13 36.70 21.86 20.04
N ARG A 14 36.04 22.77 19.28
CA ARG A 14 34.62 23.08 19.47
C ARG A 14 33.78 22.26 18.49
N ARG A 15 32.85 21.50 19.04
CA ARG A 15 31.94 20.66 18.29
C ARG A 15 31.01 21.49 17.38
N ARG A 16 30.67 22.73 17.77
CA ARG A 16 29.81 23.67 17.04
C ARG A 16 30.17 25.11 17.41
N ASP A 17 30.05 26.04 16.44
CA ASP A 17 30.12 27.47 16.68
C ASP A 17 28.93 27.94 17.51
N ARG A 18 29.13 29.01 18.29
CA ARG A 18 28.11 29.60 19.17
C ARG A 18 26.84 29.99 18.39
N ASN A 19 26.99 30.52 17.16
CA ASN A 19 25.87 30.91 16.31
C ASN A 19 25.08 29.69 15.82
N VAL A 20 25.75 28.60 15.46
CA VAL A 20 25.12 27.33 15.05
C VAL A 20 24.37 26.71 16.24
N GLN A 21 24.95 26.81 17.42
CA GLN A 21 24.30 26.30 18.65
C GLN A 21 23.06 27.12 19.01
N LEU A 22 23.11 28.44 18.87
CA LEU A 22 21.96 29.33 19.06
C LEU A 22 20.86 29.05 18.03
N MET A 23 21.21 28.84 16.75
CA MET A 23 20.24 28.45 15.72
C MET A 23 19.55 27.13 16.05
N ILE A 24 20.30 26.13 16.54
CA ILE A 24 19.73 24.85 16.96
C ILE A 24 18.76 25.04 18.14
N TRP A 25 19.14 25.83 19.15
CA TRP A 25 18.25 26.10 20.28
C TRP A 25 17.01 26.89 19.84
N ALA A 26 17.16 27.86 18.93
CA ALA A 26 16.05 28.61 18.37
C ALA A 26 15.12 27.71 17.54
N SER A 27 15.68 26.76 16.77
CA SER A 27 14.86 25.81 16.00
C SER A 27 14.09 24.84 16.91
N TRP A 28 14.69 24.38 18.01
CA TRP A 28 14.00 23.56 19.00
C TRP A 28 12.89 24.34 19.72
N LEU A 29 13.15 25.60 20.10
CA LEU A 29 12.13 26.47 20.70
C LEU A 29 10.97 26.71 19.72
N ALA A 30 11.26 27.01 18.47
CA ALA A 30 10.25 27.20 17.46
C ALA A 30 9.43 25.91 17.22
N ALA A 31 10.08 24.75 17.15
CA ALA A 31 9.41 23.46 17.03
C ALA A 31 8.52 23.15 18.23
N THR A 32 9.01 23.42 19.44
CA THR A 32 8.23 23.24 20.68
C THR A 32 7.04 24.20 20.72
N ALA A 33 7.24 25.48 20.38
CA ALA A 33 6.16 26.46 20.31
C ALA A 33 5.08 26.07 19.28
N LEU A 34 5.52 25.59 18.11
CA LEU A 34 4.60 25.09 17.08
C LEU A 34 3.83 23.86 17.58
N PHE A 35 4.51 22.93 18.24
CA PHE A 35 3.87 21.74 18.82
C PHE A 35 2.81 22.12 19.86
N VAL A 36 3.16 23.01 20.81
CA VAL A 36 2.24 23.51 21.84
C VAL A 36 1.04 24.22 21.20
N TYR A 37 1.30 25.05 20.20
CA TYR A 37 0.21 25.73 19.46
C TYR A 37 -0.72 24.73 18.76
N CYS A 38 -0.18 23.75 18.05
CA CYS A 38 -0.99 22.70 17.41
C CYS A 38 -1.77 21.88 18.46
N PHE A 39 -1.12 21.54 19.58
CA PHE A 39 -1.78 20.81 20.66
C PHE A 39 -2.93 21.62 21.28
N HIS A 40 -2.73 22.92 21.49
CA HIS A 40 -3.78 23.82 21.98
C HIS A 40 -4.98 23.87 21.03
N LEU A 41 -4.75 24.03 19.72
CA LEU A 41 -5.81 24.02 18.72
C LEU A 41 -6.60 22.70 18.70
N ILE A 42 -5.93 21.57 18.82
CA ILE A 42 -6.57 20.26 18.89
C ILE A 42 -7.35 20.13 20.22
N SER A 43 -6.75 20.55 21.32
CA SER A 43 -7.32 20.45 22.65
C SER A 43 -8.60 21.26 22.80
N GLU A 44 -8.68 22.47 22.20
CA GLU A 44 -9.90 23.30 22.21
C GLU A 44 -11.09 22.66 21.49
N ARG A 45 -10.80 21.85 20.45
CA ARG A 45 -11.84 21.14 19.67
C ARG A 45 -12.15 19.76 20.19
N THR A 46 -11.38 19.27 21.14
CA THR A 46 -11.54 17.92 21.72
C THR A 46 -12.42 17.97 22.94
N ILE A 47 -13.50 17.19 22.94
CA ILE A 47 -14.34 17.00 24.13
C ILE A 47 -13.66 15.99 25.03
N TRP A 48 -12.83 16.48 25.95
CA TRP A 48 -12.01 15.67 26.86
C TRP A 48 -12.82 14.68 27.71
N ALA A 49 -14.08 14.98 27.99
CA ALA A 49 -14.97 14.07 28.69
C ALA A 49 -15.07 12.71 28.00
N PHE A 50 -15.19 12.68 26.66
CA PHE A 50 -15.21 11.43 25.90
C PHE A 50 -13.88 10.69 25.93
N VAL A 51 -12.76 11.43 25.97
CA VAL A 51 -11.43 10.81 26.03
C VAL A 51 -11.19 10.12 27.37
N TRP A 52 -11.65 10.72 28.47
CA TRP A 52 -11.56 10.12 29.81
C TRP A 52 -12.48 8.92 29.98
N ASP A 53 -13.65 8.94 29.33
CA ASP A 53 -14.65 7.87 29.38
C ASP A 53 -14.35 6.73 28.37
N ALA A 54 -13.46 6.97 27.41
CA ALA A 54 -13.13 6.00 26.35
C ALA A 54 -12.69 4.62 26.88
N PRO A 55 -11.89 4.48 27.95
CA PRO A 55 -11.52 3.16 28.46
C PRO A 55 -12.73 2.36 29.01
N ALA A 56 -13.67 3.03 29.69
CA ALA A 56 -14.89 2.40 30.19
C ALA A 56 -15.78 1.93 29.03
N GLN A 57 -16.00 2.79 28.02
CA GLN A 57 -16.77 2.44 26.82
C GLN A 57 -16.12 1.31 26.02
N ALA A 58 -14.77 1.32 25.90
CA ALA A 58 -14.05 0.22 25.24
C ALA A 58 -14.22 -1.11 26.01
N GLY A 59 -14.22 -1.07 27.33
CA GLY A 59 -14.49 -2.24 28.17
C GLY A 59 -15.90 -2.80 27.97
N ASP A 60 -16.91 -1.93 27.95
CA ASP A 60 -18.31 -2.30 27.69
C ASP A 60 -18.49 -2.88 26.29
N LEU A 61 -17.85 -2.29 25.28
CA LEU A 61 -17.89 -2.79 23.92
C LEU A 61 -17.24 -4.19 23.84
N ALA A 62 -16.07 -4.36 24.43
CA ALA A 62 -15.37 -5.65 24.48
C ALA A 62 -16.22 -6.72 25.20
N ALA A 63 -16.89 -6.36 26.27
CA ALA A 63 -17.79 -7.28 26.97
C ALA A 63 -18.98 -7.74 26.09
N ARG A 64 -19.53 -6.84 25.26
CA ARG A 64 -20.61 -7.18 24.31
C ARG A 64 -20.13 -8.03 23.12
N MET A 65 -18.84 -7.98 22.81
CA MET A 65 -18.23 -8.76 21.72
C MET A 65 -17.94 -10.21 22.10
N VAL A 66 -17.99 -10.56 23.38
CA VAL A 66 -17.67 -11.92 23.90
C VAL A 66 -18.93 -12.53 24.50
N PRO A 67 -19.26 -13.82 24.16
CA PRO A 67 -18.57 -14.71 23.21
C PRO A 67 -18.91 -14.41 21.74
N PRO A 68 -18.00 -14.71 20.80
CA PRO A 68 -18.31 -14.64 19.37
C PRO A 68 -19.44 -15.59 18.99
N ASP A 69 -20.29 -15.17 18.05
CA ASP A 69 -21.40 -15.98 17.53
C ASP A 69 -20.89 -17.01 16.50
N TRP A 70 -20.38 -18.15 16.98
CA TRP A 70 -19.89 -19.24 16.13
C TRP A 70 -20.95 -19.84 15.19
N GLY A 71 -22.24 -19.68 15.50
CA GLY A 71 -23.33 -20.14 14.63
C GLY A 71 -23.37 -19.40 13.28
N TYR A 72 -22.91 -18.15 13.28
CA TYR A 72 -22.88 -17.29 12.09
C TYR A 72 -21.75 -17.64 11.09
N ILE A 73 -20.76 -18.45 11.45
CA ILE A 73 -19.59 -18.76 10.61
C ILE A 73 -19.96 -19.36 9.25
N ARG A 74 -21.05 -20.12 9.18
CA ARG A 74 -21.53 -20.72 7.92
C ARG A 74 -22.02 -19.70 6.92
N GLN A 75 -22.51 -18.56 7.39
CA GLN A 75 -22.99 -17.48 6.53
C GLN A 75 -21.85 -16.63 5.98
N LEU A 76 -20.68 -16.65 6.63
CA LEU A 76 -19.49 -15.90 6.24
C LEU A 76 -18.72 -16.53 5.07
N TRP A 77 -19.00 -17.80 4.72
CA TRP A 77 -18.25 -18.48 3.65
C TRP A 77 -18.28 -17.74 2.32
N ARG A 78 -19.47 -17.32 1.89
CA ARG A 78 -19.63 -16.57 0.64
C ARG A 78 -18.97 -15.18 0.68
N PRO A 79 -19.17 -14.34 1.71
CA PRO A 79 -18.44 -13.08 1.87
C PRO A 79 -16.93 -13.21 1.89
N ILE A 80 -16.38 -14.25 2.52
CA ILE A 80 -14.93 -14.53 2.52
C ILE A 80 -14.45 -14.83 1.09
N TRP A 81 -15.18 -15.70 0.39
CA TRP A 81 -14.86 -16.05 -0.99
C TRP A 81 -14.93 -14.84 -1.93
N ASP A 82 -15.93 -13.98 -1.77
CA ASP A 82 -16.05 -12.72 -2.50
C ASP A 82 -14.86 -11.79 -2.22
N THR A 83 -14.41 -11.69 -0.97
CA THR A 83 -13.22 -10.91 -0.58
C THR A 83 -11.95 -11.43 -1.30
N ILE A 84 -11.75 -12.74 -1.31
CA ILE A 84 -10.61 -13.37 -1.99
C ILE A 84 -10.69 -13.15 -3.51
N ASN A 85 -11.89 -13.27 -4.11
CA ASN A 85 -12.09 -13.02 -5.53
C ASN A 85 -11.84 -11.55 -5.90
N ILE A 86 -12.32 -10.59 -5.11
CA ILE A 86 -12.05 -9.16 -5.31
C ILE A 86 -10.54 -8.91 -5.34
N ALA A 87 -9.82 -9.42 -4.34
CA ALA A 87 -8.37 -9.25 -4.26
C ALA A 87 -7.63 -9.93 -5.42
N THR A 88 -8.00 -11.16 -5.75
CA THR A 88 -7.32 -11.95 -6.77
C THR A 88 -7.58 -11.39 -8.17
N MET A 89 -8.85 -11.19 -8.54
CA MET A 89 -9.20 -10.67 -9.87
C MET A 89 -8.71 -9.24 -10.06
N GLY A 90 -8.84 -8.39 -9.03
CA GLY A 90 -8.31 -7.03 -9.07
C GLY A 90 -6.79 -7.00 -9.23
N THR A 91 -6.07 -7.92 -8.57
CA THR A 91 -4.62 -8.04 -8.73
C THR A 91 -4.25 -8.51 -10.14
N VAL A 92 -4.91 -9.54 -10.67
CA VAL A 92 -4.65 -10.06 -12.02
C VAL A 92 -4.87 -8.98 -13.08
N ILE A 93 -6.00 -8.29 -13.03
CA ILE A 93 -6.30 -7.19 -13.97
C ILE A 93 -5.26 -6.08 -13.83
N GLY A 94 -4.94 -5.70 -12.58
CA GLY A 94 -3.93 -4.68 -12.30
C GLY A 94 -2.56 -5.02 -12.86
N ILE A 95 -2.10 -6.27 -12.71
CA ILE A 95 -0.82 -6.76 -13.22
C ILE A 95 -0.81 -6.80 -14.75
N LEU A 96 -1.85 -7.36 -15.36
CA LEU A 96 -1.95 -7.44 -16.82
C LEU A 96 -1.84 -6.06 -17.49
N LEU A 97 -2.43 -5.04 -16.88
CA LEU A 97 -2.34 -3.67 -17.38
C LEU A 97 -1.04 -2.97 -16.98
N ALA A 98 -0.45 -3.35 -15.84
CA ALA A 98 0.80 -2.78 -15.36
C ALA A 98 2.02 -3.16 -16.22
N VAL A 99 2.05 -4.39 -16.76
CA VAL A 99 3.18 -4.88 -17.59
C VAL A 99 3.45 -3.97 -18.78
N PRO A 100 2.51 -3.72 -19.70
CA PRO A 100 2.79 -2.87 -20.86
C PRO A 100 3.12 -1.42 -20.46
N ILE A 101 2.48 -0.91 -19.38
CA ILE A 101 2.76 0.43 -18.89
C ILE A 101 4.19 0.52 -18.33
N ALA A 102 4.68 -0.52 -17.62
CA ALA A 102 6.03 -0.58 -17.08
C ALA A 102 7.08 -0.58 -18.20
N PHE A 103 6.89 -1.39 -19.25
CA PHE A 103 7.78 -1.39 -20.43
C PHE A 103 7.80 -0.04 -21.15
N CYS A 104 6.68 0.67 -21.21
CA CYS A 104 6.61 2.01 -21.75
C CYS A 104 7.26 3.07 -20.83
N ALA A 105 7.31 2.84 -19.53
CA ALA A 105 7.85 3.79 -18.54
C ALA A 105 9.37 3.65 -18.36
N ALA A 106 9.94 2.44 -18.50
CA ALA A 106 11.36 2.17 -18.32
C ALA A 106 12.22 2.81 -19.41
N ARG A 107 13.36 3.41 -19.03
CA ARG A 107 14.26 4.18 -19.93
C ARG A 107 14.90 3.32 -21.03
N ASN A 108 15.16 2.06 -20.71
CA ASN A 108 15.85 1.11 -21.58
C ASN A 108 14.91 0.39 -22.56
N THR A 109 13.58 0.39 -22.33
CA THR A 109 12.61 -0.32 -23.16
C THR A 109 11.59 0.60 -23.86
N THR A 110 11.47 1.87 -23.42
CA THR A 110 10.49 2.81 -23.98
C THR A 110 10.71 3.10 -25.47
N PRO A 111 9.67 3.05 -26.31
CA PRO A 111 9.77 3.43 -27.72
C PRO A 111 10.11 4.92 -27.93
N SER A 112 9.66 5.79 -27.02
CA SER A 112 9.93 7.23 -27.12
C SER A 112 10.09 7.84 -25.72
N ARG A 113 11.27 8.40 -25.46
CA ARG A 113 11.57 9.06 -24.19
C ARG A 113 10.82 10.36 -23.99
N THR A 114 10.37 11.01 -25.04
CA THR A 114 9.73 12.34 -25.02
C THR A 114 8.21 12.29 -24.99
N LEU A 115 7.59 11.27 -25.56
CA LEU A 115 6.13 11.16 -25.65
C LEU A 115 5.56 9.99 -24.84
N VAL A 116 6.06 8.77 -25.10
CA VAL A 116 5.49 7.56 -24.50
C VAL A 116 5.81 7.46 -23.01
N ARG A 117 7.05 7.70 -22.63
CA ARG A 117 7.49 7.61 -21.24
C ARG A 117 6.77 8.59 -20.30
N PRO A 118 6.63 9.90 -20.60
CA PRO A 118 5.90 10.82 -19.74
C PRO A 118 4.42 10.43 -19.56
N VAL A 119 3.76 9.93 -20.61
CA VAL A 119 2.38 9.46 -20.53
C VAL A 119 2.27 8.23 -19.63
N ALA A 120 3.16 7.24 -19.79
CA ALA A 120 3.22 6.08 -18.92
C ALA A 120 3.47 6.46 -17.46
N LEU A 121 4.42 7.34 -17.18
CA LEU A 121 4.69 7.85 -15.84
C LEU A 121 3.49 8.62 -15.25
N PHE A 122 2.80 9.42 -16.08
CA PHE A 122 1.58 10.10 -15.64
C PHE A 122 0.49 9.11 -15.22
N ILE A 123 0.25 8.05 -16.01
CA ILE A 123 -0.71 6.99 -15.66
C ILE A 123 -0.33 6.33 -14.32
N ILE A 124 0.95 6.00 -14.14
CA ILE A 124 1.47 5.39 -12.90
C ILE A 124 1.22 6.31 -11.71
N VAL A 125 1.57 7.59 -11.82
CA VAL A 125 1.39 8.56 -10.74
C VAL A 125 -0.09 8.78 -10.44
N ALA A 126 -0.93 8.99 -11.46
CA ALA A 126 -2.37 9.21 -11.30
C ALA A 126 -3.06 8.02 -10.61
N SER A 127 -2.75 6.79 -11.05
CA SER A 127 -3.29 5.56 -10.45
C SER A 127 -2.91 5.42 -8.95
N ARG A 128 -1.70 5.81 -8.57
CA ARG A 128 -1.20 5.72 -7.18
C ARG A 128 -1.67 6.86 -6.28
N SER A 129 -1.94 8.03 -6.84
CA SER A 129 -2.34 9.21 -6.07
C SER A 129 -3.71 9.06 -5.44
N ILE A 130 -4.60 8.27 -6.05
CA ILE A 130 -5.95 8.04 -5.55
C ILE A 130 -5.99 6.74 -4.75
N ASN A 131 -6.52 6.81 -3.52
CA ASN A 131 -6.69 5.62 -2.68
C ASN A 131 -7.76 4.69 -3.26
N SER A 132 -7.57 3.37 -3.10
CA SER A 132 -8.55 2.34 -3.52
C SER A 132 -9.96 2.59 -2.95
N LEU A 133 -10.05 3.14 -1.74
CA LEU A 133 -11.32 3.49 -1.09
C LEU A 133 -12.09 4.57 -1.86
N ILE A 134 -11.37 5.59 -2.37
CA ILE A 134 -11.99 6.64 -3.19
C ILE A 134 -12.47 6.07 -4.52
N TRP A 135 -11.64 5.23 -5.17
CA TRP A 135 -12.05 4.51 -6.36
C TRP A 135 -13.29 3.65 -6.12
N ALA A 136 -13.33 2.92 -5.00
CA ALA A 136 -14.47 2.08 -4.64
C ALA A 136 -15.75 2.91 -4.44
N LEU A 137 -15.69 4.03 -3.71
CA LEU A 137 -16.83 4.94 -3.52
C LEU A 137 -17.37 5.46 -4.86
N MET A 138 -16.48 5.92 -5.75
CA MET A 138 -16.89 6.39 -7.07
C MET A 138 -17.53 5.28 -7.91
N LEU A 139 -16.92 4.10 -7.91
CA LEU A 139 -17.42 2.97 -8.70
C LEU A 139 -18.72 2.40 -8.15
N VAL A 140 -18.88 2.32 -6.84
CA VAL A 140 -20.14 1.92 -6.21
C VAL A 140 -21.27 2.86 -6.57
N THR A 141 -21.03 4.17 -6.68
CA THR A 141 -22.03 5.15 -7.13
C THR A 141 -22.39 5.02 -8.60
N ILE A 142 -21.44 4.62 -9.46
CA ILE A 142 -21.63 4.53 -10.94
C ILE A 142 -22.22 3.17 -11.34
N VAL A 143 -21.64 2.09 -10.82
CA VAL A 143 -21.94 0.70 -11.24
C VAL A 143 -22.88 0.00 -10.27
N GLY A 144 -23.04 0.56 -9.06
CA GLY A 144 -23.79 -0.05 -7.97
C GLY A 144 -22.90 -0.81 -6.98
N PRO A 145 -23.43 -1.11 -5.78
CA PRO A 145 -22.72 -1.87 -4.77
C PRO A 145 -22.49 -3.32 -5.22
N GLY A 146 -21.32 -3.87 -4.91
CA GLY A 146 -21.02 -5.27 -5.19
C GLY A 146 -19.56 -5.55 -5.54
N VAL A 147 -19.27 -6.84 -5.72
CA VAL A 147 -17.93 -7.39 -5.98
C VAL A 147 -17.24 -6.75 -7.19
N PHE A 148 -17.99 -6.43 -8.23
CA PHE A 148 -17.46 -5.85 -9.47
C PHE A 148 -16.81 -4.48 -9.26
N ALA A 149 -17.44 -3.60 -8.48
CA ALA A 149 -16.88 -2.29 -8.11
C ALA A 149 -15.56 -2.46 -7.33
N GLY A 150 -15.50 -3.43 -6.41
CA GLY A 150 -14.31 -3.77 -5.66
C GLY A 150 -13.15 -4.26 -6.55
N ILE A 151 -13.42 -5.15 -7.49
CA ILE A 151 -12.42 -5.67 -8.43
C ILE A 151 -11.79 -4.54 -9.23
N ILE A 152 -12.61 -3.64 -9.80
CA ILE A 152 -12.09 -2.51 -10.59
C ILE A 152 -11.30 -1.54 -9.71
N ALA A 153 -11.78 -1.22 -8.51
CA ALA A 153 -11.11 -0.30 -7.60
C ALA A 153 -9.71 -0.80 -7.22
N ILE A 154 -9.59 -2.08 -6.86
CA ILE A 154 -8.30 -2.72 -6.58
C ILE A 154 -7.42 -2.77 -7.83
N GLY A 155 -7.99 -3.13 -8.98
CA GLY A 155 -7.29 -3.20 -10.25
C GLY A 155 -6.65 -1.87 -10.62
N LEU A 156 -7.43 -0.78 -10.61
CA LEU A 156 -6.97 0.57 -10.94
C LEU A 156 -5.78 1.01 -10.08
N ARG A 157 -5.86 0.80 -8.77
CA ARG A 157 -4.75 1.13 -7.87
C ARG A 157 -3.55 0.21 -8.08
N SER A 158 -3.77 -1.07 -8.36
CA SER A 158 -2.72 -2.06 -8.58
C SER A 158 -1.89 -1.78 -9.83
N ILE A 159 -2.49 -1.21 -10.89
CA ILE A 159 -1.78 -0.79 -12.11
C ILE A 159 -0.58 0.08 -11.76
N GLY A 160 -0.81 1.19 -11.06
CA GLY A 160 0.25 2.15 -10.75
C GLY A 160 1.29 1.59 -9.79
N PHE A 161 0.86 0.78 -8.81
CA PHE A 161 1.78 0.17 -7.86
C PHE A 161 2.71 -0.85 -8.53
N CYS A 162 2.14 -1.81 -9.27
CA CYS A 162 2.91 -2.85 -9.94
C CYS A 162 3.78 -2.28 -11.06
N ALA A 163 3.24 -1.35 -11.89
CA ALA A 163 3.99 -0.73 -12.95
C ALA A 163 5.18 0.09 -12.43
N LYS A 164 5.03 0.76 -11.28
CA LYS A 164 6.14 1.51 -10.64
C LYS A 164 7.30 0.59 -10.28
N LEU A 165 7.04 -0.46 -9.53
CA LEU A 165 8.09 -1.38 -9.09
C LEU A 165 8.67 -2.18 -10.26
N LEU A 166 7.84 -2.52 -11.24
CA LEU A 166 8.26 -3.30 -12.40
C LEU A 166 9.16 -2.48 -13.34
N TYR A 167 8.82 -1.18 -13.63
CA TYR A 167 9.70 -0.40 -14.48
C TYR A 167 11.05 -0.09 -13.81
N GLU A 168 11.09 0.06 -12.47
CA GLU A 168 12.33 0.20 -11.71
C GLU A 168 13.17 -1.07 -11.81
N ALA A 169 12.56 -2.25 -11.65
CA ALA A 169 13.24 -3.51 -11.85
C ALA A 169 13.77 -3.69 -13.29
N ILE A 170 13.04 -3.19 -14.31
CA ILE A 170 13.51 -3.19 -15.71
C ILE A 170 14.67 -2.22 -15.90
N GLU A 171 14.73 -1.10 -15.19
CA GLU A 171 15.85 -0.14 -15.28
C GLU A 171 17.12 -0.62 -14.53
N GLU A 172 16.99 -1.56 -13.60
CA GLU A 172 18.09 -2.10 -12.77
C GLU A 172 18.76 -3.36 -13.34
N ILE A 173 18.35 -3.85 -14.51
CA ILE A 173 18.91 -5.06 -15.15
C ILE A 173 20.39 -4.86 -15.56
N ASP A 174 21.11 -5.97 -15.67
CA ASP A 174 22.47 -5.99 -16.20
C ASP A 174 22.46 -5.79 -17.73
N GLU A 175 22.87 -4.59 -18.16
CA GLU A 175 22.92 -4.22 -19.57
C GLU A 175 23.91 -5.08 -20.37
N ALA A 176 24.98 -5.64 -19.77
CA ALA A 176 25.95 -6.48 -20.46
C ALA A 176 25.29 -7.76 -21.00
N GLN A 177 24.36 -8.35 -20.27
CA GLN A 177 23.61 -9.52 -20.74
C GLN A 177 22.68 -9.15 -21.92
N VAL A 178 22.06 -7.98 -21.87
CA VAL A 178 21.20 -7.47 -22.96
C VAL A 178 22.01 -7.20 -24.21
N GLU A 179 23.21 -6.60 -24.07
CA GLU A 179 24.11 -6.34 -25.19
C GLU A 179 24.66 -7.62 -25.81
N ALA A 180 24.94 -8.65 -25.01
CA ALA A 180 25.36 -9.96 -25.53
C ALA A 180 24.28 -10.59 -26.43
N VAL A 181 23.02 -10.52 -26.04
CA VAL A 181 21.91 -10.98 -26.89
C VAL A 181 21.79 -10.11 -28.16
N ARG A 182 21.93 -8.80 -28.04
CA ARG A 182 21.88 -7.88 -29.18
C ARG A 182 23.01 -8.13 -30.19
N ALA A 183 24.22 -8.48 -29.71
CA ALA A 183 25.36 -8.77 -30.53
C ALA A 183 25.16 -10.00 -31.45
N THR A 184 24.23 -10.91 -31.14
CA THR A 184 23.88 -12.04 -32.01
C THR A 184 23.00 -11.66 -33.20
N GLY A 185 22.64 -10.36 -33.35
CA GLY A 185 21.74 -9.89 -34.41
C GLY A 185 20.25 -10.07 -34.05
N ALA A 186 19.91 -10.28 -32.78
CA ALA A 186 18.54 -10.46 -32.31
C ALA A 186 17.70 -9.19 -32.54
N SER A 187 16.42 -9.38 -32.92
CA SER A 187 15.43 -8.30 -33.00
C SER A 187 15.11 -7.73 -31.61
N ASN A 188 14.55 -6.52 -31.56
CA ASN A 188 14.15 -5.89 -30.29
C ASN A 188 13.21 -6.76 -29.46
N ALA A 189 12.30 -7.51 -30.06
CA ALA A 189 11.41 -8.44 -29.36
C ALA A 189 12.22 -9.60 -28.75
N GLN A 190 13.14 -10.20 -29.50
CA GLN A 190 14.03 -11.25 -29.00
C GLN A 190 14.96 -10.76 -27.89
N VAL A 191 15.48 -9.54 -28.01
CA VAL A 191 16.27 -8.91 -26.93
C VAL A 191 15.43 -8.74 -25.67
N SER A 192 14.15 -8.34 -25.79
CA SER A 192 13.24 -8.26 -24.64
C SER A 192 13.01 -9.63 -24.01
N ASP A 193 12.67 -10.65 -24.81
CA ASP A 193 12.30 -11.98 -24.32
C ASP A 193 13.49 -12.75 -23.72
N PHE A 194 14.67 -12.63 -24.30
CA PHE A 194 15.85 -13.41 -23.88
C PHE A 194 16.86 -12.62 -23.03
N GLY A 195 16.88 -11.28 -23.15
CA GLY A 195 17.81 -10.45 -22.42
C GLY A 195 17.17 -9.76 -21.19
N ILE A 196 15.93 -9.30 -21.29
CA ILE A 196 15.27 -8.50 -20.24
C ILE A 196 14.34 -9.34 -19.36
N VAL A 197 13.38 -10.04 -19.97
CA VAL A 197 12.33 -10.77 -19.23
C VAL A 197 12.90 -11.77 -18.23
N PRO A 198 13.94 -12.59 -18.55
CA PRO A 198 14.45 -13.56 -17.58
C PRO A 198 15.05 -12.90 -16.32
N GLN A 199 15.66 -11.72 -16.46
CA GLN A 199 16.22 -10.98 -15.33
C GLN A 199 15.13 -10.36 -14.44
N VAL A 200 14.02 -9.91 -15.03
CA VAL A 200 12.94 -9.22 -14.34
C VAL A 200 11.89 -10.20 -13.76
N LEU A 201 11.81 -11.41 -14.28
CA LEU A 201 10.77 -12.38 -13.92
C LEU A 201 10.71 -12.70 -12.41
N PRO A 202 11.82 -12.90 -11.68
CA PRO A 202 11.79 -13.12 -10.24
C PRO A 202 11.23 -11.91 -9.49
N ALA A 203 11.66 -10.70 -9.86
CA ALA A 203 11.15 -9.45 -9.27
C ALA A 203 9.65 -9.28 -9.57
N PHE A 204 9.23 -9.52 -10.80
CA PHE A 204 7.83 -9.47 -11.23
C PHE A 204 6.95 -10.41 -10.40
N ALA A 205 7.38 -11.66 -10.21
CA ALA A 205 6.65 -12.63 -9.41
C ALA A 205 6.56 -12.20 -7.94
N GLY A 206 7.65 -11.71 -7.37
CA GLY A 206 7.69 -11.15 -6.01
C GLY A 206 6.73 -9.97 -5.82
N ILE A 207 6.74 -9.00 -6.76
CA ILE A 207 5.85 -7.84 -6.76
C ILE A 207 4.39 -8.26 -6.86
N SER A 208 4.08 -9.24 -7.72
CA SER A 208 2.73 -9.72 -7.96
C SER A 208 2.12 -10.36 -6.71
N VAL A 209 2.87 -11.26 -6.07
CA VAL A 209 2.44 -11.94 -4.83
C VAL A 209 2.31 -10.95 -3.67
N PHE A 210 3.25 -10.01 -3.55
CA PHE A 210 3.19 -8.97 -2.53
C PHE A 210 1.96 -8.06 -2.72
N ARG A 211 1.65 -7.68 -3.96
CA ARG A 211 0.46 -6.89 -4.24
C ARG A 211 -0.83 -7.65 -3.96
N TRP A 212 -0.89 -8.94 -4.27
CA TRP A 212 -2.03 -9.79 -3.96
C TRP A 212 -2.30 -9.85 -2.45
N ASP A 213 -1.28 -10.04 -1.63
CA ASP A 213 -1.41 -10.05 -0.16
C ASP A 213 -1.94 -8.72 0.38
N ILE A 214 -1.43 -7.58 -0.11
CA ILE A 214 -1.96 -6.25 0.25
C ILE A 214 -3.43 -6.13 -0.17
N ASN A 215 -3.79 -6.59 -1.36
CA ASN A 215 -5.13 -6.48 -1.89
C ASN A 215 -6.16 -7.30 -1.11
N ILE A 216 -5.79 -8.42 -0.48
CA ILE A 216 -6.68 -9.16 0.44
C ILE A 216 -7.07 -8.27 1.62
N ARG A 217 -6.14 -7.56 2.21
CA ARG A 217 -6.42 -6.61 3.30
C ARG A 217 -7.24 -5.41 2.83
N GLU A 218 -6.89 -4.85 1.66
CA GLU A 218 -7.63 -3.74 1.08
C GLU A 218 -9.07 -4.13 0.75
N SER A 219 -9.34 -5.34 0.24
CA SER A 219 -10.70 -5.79 -0.12
C SER A 219 -11.65 -5.85 1.06
N THR A 220 -11.15 -6.16 2.27
CA THR A 220 -11.99 -6.14 3.49
C THR A 220 -12.44 -4.72 3.82
N VAL A 221 -11.57 -3.73 3.64
CA VAL A 221 -11.88 -2.31 3.90
C VAL A 221 -12.82 -1.74 2.84
N LEU A 222 -12.63 -2.13 1.57
CA LEU A 222 -13.49 -1.70 0.47
C LEU A 222 -14.95 -2.16 0.65
N GLY A 223 -15.16 -3.30 1.30
CA GLY A 223 -16.49 -3.77 1.66
C GLY A 223 -17.28 -2.80 2.52
N LEU A 224 -16.63 -2.05 3.41
CA LEU A 224 -17.27 -1.04 4.27
C LEU A 224 -17.95 0.08 3.46
N VAL A 225 -17.50 0.33 2.25
CA VAL A 225 -18.08 1.33 1.34
C VAL A 225 -18.99 0.71 0.26
N GLY A 226 -19.40 -0.55 0.45
CA GLY A 226 -20.31 -1.22 -0.46
C GLY A 226 -19.68 -1.99 -1.62
N ALA A 227 -18.36 -2.15 -1.64
CA ALA A 227 -17.65 -2.88 -2.71
C ALA A 227 -17.68 -4.42 -2.54
N GLY A 228 -18.59 -4.96 -1.71
CA GLY A 228 -18.79 -6.40 -1.53
C GLY A 228 -17.82 -7.05 -0.53
N GLY A 229 -17.90 -8.38 -0.43
CA GLY A 229 -17.04 -9.16 0.47
C GLY A 229 -17.40 -9.06 1.95
N ILE A 230 -16.51 -9.56 2.82
CA ILE A 230 -16.75 -9.63 4.28
C ILE A 230 -16.92 -8.24 4.93
N GLY A 231 -16.33 -7.19 4.34
CA GLY A 231 -16.45 -5.82 4.85
C GLY A 231 -17.87 -5.27 4.74
N LEU A 232 -18.66 -5.69 3.75
CA LEU A 232 -20.07 -5.32 3.62
C LEU A 232 -20.92 -5.90 4.77
N GLU A 233 -20.71 -7.18 5.08
CA GLU A 233 -21.37 -7.85 6.21
C GLU A 233 -20.93 -7.23 7.54
N LEU A 234 -19.65 -6.92 7.68
CA LEU A 234 -19.13 -6.25 8.87
C LEU A 234 -19.80 -4.89 9.09
N ASN A 235 -19.95 -4.08 8.03
CA ASN A 235 -20.65 -2.79 8.13
C ASN A 235 -22.11 -2.96 8.51
N ALA A 236 -22.80 -3.95 7.94
CA ALA A 236 -24.19 -4.26 8.28
C ALA A 236 -24.32 -4.68 9.75
N ALA A 237 -23.45 -5.54 10.26
CA ALA A 237 -23.44 -5.99 11.65
C ALA A 237 -23.15 -4.85 12.64
N ILE A 238 -22.21 -3.95 12.31
CA ILE A 238 -21.91 -2.75 13.12
C ILE A 238 -23.11 -1.83 13.18
N THR A 239 -23.76 -1.58 12.05
CA THR A 239 -24.93 -0.69 11.96
C THR A 239 -26.12 -1.25 12.75
N GLN A 240 -26.25 -2.57 12.80
CA GLN A 240 -27.30 -3.26 13.55
C GLN A 240 -26.92 -3.56 15.01
N LEU A 241 -25.70 -3.17 15.43
CA LEU A 241 -25.15 -3.39 16.79
C LEU A 241 -25.05 -4.87 17.19
N TYR A 242 -24.85 -5.78 16.23
CA TYR A 242 -24.62 -7.21 16.47
C TYR A 242 -23.15 -7.49 16.82
N TRP A 243 -22.73 -7.06 18.01
CA TRP A 243 -21.33 -7.07 18.43
C TRP A 243 -20.69 -8.46 18.49
N THR A 244 -21.46 -9.50 18.80
CA THR A 244 -21.01 -10.89 18.81
C THR A 244 -20.69 -11.42 17.40
N GLN A 245 -21.40 -10.96 16.37
CA GLN A 245 -21.12 -11.26 14.98
C GLN A 245 -19.92 -10.44 14.48
N VAL A 246 -19.83 -9.17 14.88
CA VAL A 246 -18.68 -8.30 14.58
C VAL A 246 -17.39 -8.94 15.08
N SER A 247 -17.36 -9.45 16.32
CA SER A 247 -16.16 -10.12 16.86
C SER A 247 -15.77 -11.37 16.08
N LEU A 248 -16.74 -12.19 15.67
CA LEU A 248 -16.49 -13.34 14.80
C LEU A 248 -15.90 -12.91 13.46
N MET A 249 -16.50 -11.90 12.81
CA MET A 249 -16.00 -11.39 11.52
C MET A 249 -14.58 -10.85 11.61
N LEU A 250 -14.23 -10.14 12.69
CA LEU A 250 -12.87 -9.67 12.93
C LEU A 250 -11.89 -10.84 13.06
N LEU A 251 -12.24 -11.89 13.79
CA LEU A 251 -11.41 -13.10 13.89
C LEU A 251 -11.23 -13.78 12.53
N VAL A 252 -12.29 -13.86 11.73
CA VAL A 252 -12.23 -14.44 10.38
C VAL A 252 -11.37 -13.59 9.45
N ILE A 253 -11.46 -12.26 9.52
CA ILE A 253 -10.60 -11.35 8.74
C ILE A 253 -9.13 -11.57 9.12
N ILE A 254 -8.80 -11.59 10.42
CA ILE A 254 -7.43 -11.86 10.89
C ILE A 254 -6.95 -13.22 10.39
N GLY A 255 -7.78 -14.26 10.50
CA GLY A 255 -7.46 -15.59 10.00
C GLY A 255 -7.19 -15.61 8.50
N THR A 256 -8.00 -14.92 7.71
CA THR A 256 -7.82 -14.80 6.24
C THR A 256 -6.50 -14.09 5.90
N VAL A 257 -6.17 -13.01 6.62
CA VAL A 257 -4.90 -12.29 6.43
C VAL A 257 -3.69 -13.16 6.82
N ILE A 258 -3.73 -13.89 7.92
CA ILE A 258 -2.64 -14.80 8.33
C ILE A 258 -2.43 -15.89 7.27
N VAL A 259 -3.51 -16.47 6.74
CA VAL A 259 -3.42 -17.48 5.67
C VAL A 259 -2.83 -16.88 4.40
N SER A 260 -3.26 -15.68 3.99
CA SER A 260 -2.73 -15.01 2.80
C SER A 260 -1.23 -14.70 2.93
N GLU A 261 -0.81 -14.23 4.09
CA GLU A 261 0.59 -13.92 4.37
C GLU A 261 1.46 -15.19 4.36
N TRP A 262 0.97 -16.29 4.93
CA TRP A 262 1.65 -17.57 4.90
C TRP A 262 1.79 -18.13 3.47
N VAL A 263 0.73 -18.08 2.66
CA VAL A 263 0.76 -18.46 1.24
C VAL A 263 1.75 -17.58 0.47
N SER A 264 1.67 -16.28 0.65
CA SER A 264 2.56 -15.29 0.02
C SER A 264 4.03 -15.54 0.37
N ALA A 265 4.33 -15.84 1.63
CA ALA A 265 5.69 -16.18 2.08
C ALA A 265 6.20 -17.47 1.42
N LYS A 266 5.39 -18.54 1.37
CA LYS A 266 5.76 -19.80 0.71
C LYS A 266 6.02 -19.61 -0.78
N VAL A 267 5.16 -18.88 -1.48
CA VAL A 267 5.33 -18.63 -2.92
C VAL A 267 6.61 -17.85 -3.19
N ARG A 268 6.91 -16.82 -2.38
CA ARG A 268 8.16 -16.06 -2.52
C ARG A 268 9.39 -16.93 -2.32
N HIS A 269 9.42 -17.78 -1.28
CA HIS A 269 10.54 -18.72 -1.07
C HIS A 269 10.71 -19.77 -2.17
N ALA A 270 9.67 -20.06 -2.93
CA ALA A 270 9.76 -21.01 -4.05
C ALA A 270 10.27 -20.36 -5.35
N ILE A 271 10.18 -19.02 -5.45
CA ILE A 271 10.55 -18.23 -6.65
C ILE A 271 11.95 -17.64 -6.51
N ILE A 272 12.36 -17.29 -5.30
CA ILE A 272 13.67 -16.73 -4.94
C ILE A 272 14.52 -17.83 -4.29
#